data_afd669d7bdb9844359c68b092e057e2d
#
_entry.id   afd669d7bdb9844359c68b092e057e2d
#
_cell.length_a   1.000
_cell.length_b   1.000
_cell.length_c   1.000
_cell.angle_alpha   90.00
_cell.angle_beta   90.00
_cell.angle_gamma   90.00
#
_symmetry.space_group_name_H-M   'P 1'
#
loop_
_entity.id
_entity.type
_entity.pdbx_description
1 polymer ?
#
loop_
_entity_poly.entity_id
_entity_poly.type
_entity_poly.pdbx_seq_one_letter_code
_entity_poly.pdbx_strand_id
1 'polypeptide(L)'
;MSAYFRPLRIGLVGLAMLGMISSATIGRAQSVSAEETARSVGRMLERLPYYGVFDYIVFRVDRGTVYLAGYSFEGRLKADAEMAVKRASGVVEVANKIEVLPASQNDDRIRWATFYRIYTDAFLSRYAPGGEYGVQLELTDERRFPGMQPVGRYPIHLIVKNGRTMLLGVVDSAADRQIAEVRAREVTGVFEVENELAVARAAKEAGSR
;
A
#
# COMPACT_ATOMS: atom_id res chain seq x y z
N MET A 1 -23.96 -21.15 -17.66
CA MET A 1 -24.57 -22.50 -17.70
C MET A 1 -24.66 -23.03 -16.30
N SER A 2 -25.85 -23.04 -15.76
CA SER A 2 -26.19 -23.37 -14.37
C SER A 2 -26.42 -24.88 -14.27
N ALA A 3 -25.80 -25.53 -13.29
CA ALA A 3 -26.09 -26.93 -12.95
C ALA A 3 -26.59 -27.00 -11.50
N TYR A 4 -27.91 -27.12 -11.38
CA TYR A 4 -28.62 -27.45 -10.15
C TYR A 4 -28.36 -28.90 -9.77
N PHE A 5 -27.91 -29.17 -8.53
CA PHE A 5 -27.97 -30.48 -7.92
C PHE A 5 -29.12 -30.55 -6.92
N ARG A 6 -30.10 -31.45 -7.18
CA ARG A 6 -31.23 -31.80 -6.29
C ARG A 6 -30.74 -32.79 -5.22
N PRO A 7 -31.21 -32.70 -3.98
CA PRO A 7 -30.92 -33.72 -2.96
C PRO A 7 -31.89 -34.90 -3.04
N LEU A 8 -31.34 -36.10 -2.95
CA LEU A 8 -32.08 -37.37 -2.85
C LEU A 8 -32.45 -37.62 -1.37
N ARG A 9 -33.76 -37.80 -1.12
CA ARG A 9 -34.30 -38.22 0.18
C ARG A 9 -34.17 -39.74 0.31
N ILE A 10 -33.57 -40.23 1.40
CA ILE A 10 -33.69 -41.64 1.85
C ILE A 10 -34.09 -41.62 3.32
N GLY A 11 -35.06 -42.52 3.60
CA GLY A 11 -35.90 -42.51 4.77
C GLY A 11 -35.26 -43.01 6.05
N LEU A 12 -36.02 -42.75 7.09
CA LEU A 12 -35.86 -43.09 8.49
C LEU A 12 -35.97 -44.60 8.75
N VAL A 13 -35.03 -45.22 9.47
CA VAL A 13 -35.32 -46.34 10.38
C VAL A 13 -34.49 -46.15 11.65
N GLY A 14 -35.17 -46.11 12.78
CA GLY A 14 -34.57 -45.85 14.08
C GLY A 14 -33.91 -47.05 14.68
N LEU A 15 -32.92 -46.79 15.54
CA LEU A 15 -32.56 -47.61 16.71
C LEU A 15 -31.95 -46.74 17.80
N ALA A 16 -32.60 -46.68 18.94
CA ALA A 16 -32.11 -45.99 20.13
C ALA A 16 -30.94 -46.79 20.75
N MET A 17 -29.78 -46.19 20.87
CA MET A 17 -28.73 -46.60 21.79
C MET A 17 -28.27 -45.38 22.58
N LEU A 18 -28.57 -45.44 23.88
CA LEU A 18 -28.15 -44.48 24.90
C LEU A 18 -26.65 -44.68 25.14
N GLY A 19 -25.81 -43.85 24.47
CA GLY A 19 -24.37 -43.79 24.70
C GLY A 19 -24.04 -42.40 25.19
N MET A 20 -23.55 -42.26 26.43
CA MET A 20 -22.96 -41.03 26.97
C MET A 20 -21.81 -40.61 26.04
N ILE A 21 -22.06 -39.64 25.17
CA ILE A 21 -20.99 -39.00 24.43
C ILE A 21 -20.54 -37.80 25.28
N SER A 22 -19.40 -37.97 25.97
CA SER A 22 -18.61 -36.84 26.47
C SER A 22 -18.38 -35.86 25.32
N SER A 23 -19.06 -34.76 25.39
CA SER A 23 -18.87 -33.62 24.45
C SER A 23 -17.49 -33.02 24.70
N ALA A 24 -16.46 -33.61 24.10
CA ALA A 24 -15.19 -32.92 23.94
C ALA A 24 -15.49 -31.70 23.07
N THR A 25 -15.62 -30.54 23.69
CA THR A 25 -15.68 -29.25 23.04
C THR A 25 -14.32 -29.06 22.34
N ILE A 26 -14.20 -29.56 21.11
CA ILE A 26 -13.08 -29.21 20.25
C ILE A 26 -13.25 -27.71 20.03
N GLY A 27 -12.46 -26.92 20.74
CA GLY A 27 -12.36 -25.49 20.57
C GLY A 27 -12.01 -25.25 19.09
N ARG A 28 -13.01 -24.90 18.32
CA ARG A 28 -12.85 -24.47 16.93
C ARG A 28 -12.02 -23.18 17.01
N ALA A 29 -10.72 -23.30 16.81
CA ALA A 29 -9.87 -22.13 16.61
C ALA A 29 -10.54 -21.34 15.48
N GLN A 30 -11.16 -20.19 15.83
CA GLN A 30 -11.75 -19.31 14.84
C GLN A 30 -10.60 -18.88 13.91
N SER A 31 -10.61 -19.38 12.69
CA SER A 31 -9.70 -18.90 11.67
C SER A 31 -9.98 -17.42 11.46
N VAL A 32 -8.98 -16.58 11.72
CA VAL A 32 -9.05 -15.14 11.47
C VAL A 32 -9.44 -14.96 10.02
N SER A 33 -10.46 -14.14 9.75
CA SER A 33 -10.93 -13.91 8.39
C SER A 33 -9.85 -13.19 7.55
N ALA A 34 -9.88 -13.39 6.23
CA ALA A 34 -8.95 -12.70 5.34
C ALA A 34 -9.05 -11.17 5.47
N GLU A 35 -10.24 -10.67 5.75
CA GLU A 35 -10.49 -9.24 5.95
C GLU A 35 -9.90 -8.73 7.28
N GLU A 36 -10.01 -9.48 8.35
CA GLU A 36 -9.39 -9.15 9.64
C GLU A 36 -7.87 -9.18 9.53
N THR A 37 -7.32 -10.17 8.82
CA THR A 37 -5.90 -10.25 8.51
C THR A 37 -5.46 -9.04 7.70
N ALA A 38 -6.19 -8.66 6.65
CA ALA A 38 -5.87 -7.49 5.82
C ALA A 38 -5.89 -6.19 6.64
N ARG A 39 -6.90 -6.01 7.52
CA ARG A 39 -6.95 -4.86 8.44
C ARG A 39 -5.77 -4.84 9.41
N SER A 40 -5.37 -6.02 9.91
CA SER A 40 -4.22 -6.13 10.81
C SER A 40 -2.92 -5.77 10.09
N VAL A 41 -2.71 -6.30 8.89
CA VAL A 41 -1.56 -5.99 8.03
C VAL A 41 -1.50 -4.50 7.70
N GLY A 42 -2.63 -3.89 7.30
CA GLY A 42 -2.71 -2.46 7.00
C GLY A 42 -2.23 -1.60 8.17
N ARG A 43 -2.73 -1.88 9.40
CA ARG A 43 -2.28 -1.16 10.61
C ARG A 43 -0.79 -1.31 10.89
N MET A 44 -0.18 -2.46 10.57
CA MET A 44 1.25 -2.66 10.76
C MET A 44 2.07 -1.85 9.76
N LEU A 45 1.65 -1.83 8.49
CA LEU A 45 2.31 -1.05 7.45
C LEU A 45 2.17 0.46 7.69
N GLU A 46 1.01 0.92 8.17
CA GLU A 46 0.79 2.33 8.53
C GLU A 46 1.70 2.85 9.65
N ARG A 47 2.25 1.96 10.46
CA ARG A 47 3.12 2.31 11.59
C ARG A 47 4.60 2.13 11.28
N LEU A 48 4.94 1.84 10.02
CA LEU A 48 6.33 1.68 9.63
C LEU A 48 7.10 2.99 9.89
N PRO A 49 8.22 2.93 10.62
CA PRO A 49 9.11 4.07 10.75
C PRO A 49 9.76 4.36 9.39
N TYR A 50 10.03 5.62 9.14
CA TYR A 50 10.74 6.08 7.94
C TYR A 50 10.03 5.83 6.60
N TYR A 51 8.75 5.42 6.62
CA TYR A 51 7.94 5.39 5.41
C TYR A 51 7.70 6.82 4.92
N GLY A 52 8.01 7.08 3.66
CA GLY A 52 8.01 8.43 3.12
C GLY A 52 7.44 8.54 1.71
N VAL A 53 7.66 9.70 1.12
CA VAL A 53 7.11 10.04 -0.19
C VAL A 53 7.76 9.24 -1.34
N PHE A 54 8.99 8.75 -1.14
CA PHE A 54 9.73 7.96 -2.12
C PHE A 54 9.57 6.44 -1.95
N ASP A 55 8.65 6.03 -1.06
CA ASP A 55 8.24 4.65 -0.86
C ASP A 55 6.83 4.43 -1.36
N TYR A 56 6.52 3.20 -1.78
CA TYR A 56 5.16 2.79 -2.08
C TYR A 56 5.00 1.30 -1.84
N ILE A 57 4.24 0.90 -0.83
CA ILE A 57 4.04 -0.50 -0.45
C ILE A 57 2.56 -0.84 -0.58
N VAL A 58 2.28 -1.88 -1.35
CA VAL A 58 0.96 -2.48 -1.48
C VAL A 58 1.00 -3.93 -1.01
N PHE A 59 -0.14 -4.47 -0.61
CA PHE A 59 -0.23 -5.86 -0.19
C PHE A 59 -1.52 -6.54 -0.65
N ARG A 60 -1.46 -7.86 -0.71
CA ARG A 60 -2.60 -8.75 -0.92
C ARG A 60 -2.51 -9.90 0.08
N VAL A 61 -3.65 -10.30 0.63
CA VAL A 61 -3.76 -11.46 1.52
C VAL A 61 -4.47 -12.59 0.77
N ASP A 62 -3.89 -13.78 0.78
CA ASP A 62 -4.46 -14.99 0.23
C ASP A 62 -4.20 -16.17 1.18
N ARG A 63 -5.24 -16.71 1.80
CA ARG A 63 -5.19 -17.87 2.71
C ARG A 63 -4.09 -17.80 3.78
N GLY A 64 -3.93 -16.62 4.40
CA GLY A 64 -2.90 -16.37 5.41
C GLY A 64 -1.52 -16.02 4.88
N THR A 65 -1.27 -16.16 3.58
CA THR A 65 -0.06 -15.64 2.94
C THR A 65 -0.25 -14.17 2.57
N VAL A 66 0.68 -13.32 2.98
CA VAL A 66 0.70 -11.91 2.62
C VAL A 66 1.76 -11.66 1.56
N TYR A 67 1.33 -11.15 0.42
CA TYR A 67 2.21 -10.74 -0.67
C TYR A 67 2.43 -9.23 -0.56
N LEU A 68 3.67 -8.83 -0.27
CA LEU A 68 4.10 -7.44 -0.29
C LEU A 68 4.72 -7.13 -1.65
N ALA A 69 4.39 -5.98 -2.23
CA ALA A 69 4.96 -5.48 -3.48
C ALA A 69 5.08 -3.96 -3.44
N GLY A 70 5.76 -3.39 -4.44
CA GLY A 70 6.00 -1.97 -4.58
C GLY A 70 7.47 -1.62 -4.43
N TYR A 71 7.74 -0.43 -3.93
CA TYR A 71 9.08 0.16 -3.93
C TYR A 71 9.44 0.70 -2.55
N SER A 72 10.71 0.57 -2.18
CA SER A 72 11.28 1.24 -1.01
C SER A 72 12.52 2.02 -1.39
N PHE A 73 12.64 3.24 -0.87
CA PHE A 73 13.82 4.07 -1.04
C PHE A 73 15.04 3.47 -0.35
N GLU A 74 14.83 2.91 0.84
CA GLU A 74 15.88 2.25 1.61
C GLU A 74 15.62 0.74 1.79
N GLY A 75 16.68 -0.07 1.72
CA GLY A 75 16.60 -1.51 1.93
C GLY A 75 16.09 -1.91 3.33
N ARG A 76 16.33 -1.07 4.32
CA ARG A 76 15.84 -1.27 5.70
C ARG A 76 14.32 -1.30 5.75
N LEU A 77 13.62 -0.41 5.04
CA LEU A 77 12.17 -0.38 5.04
C LEU A 77 11.56 -1.68 4.51
N LYS A 78 12.16 -2.29 3.50
CA LYS A 78 11.75 -3.62 3.00
C LYS A 78 11.78 -4.68 4.09
N ALA A 79 12.86 -4.72 4.89
CA ALA A 79 13.00 -5.67 5.99
C ALA A 79 12.01 -5.37 7.14
N ASP A 80 11.86 -4.10 7.49
CA ASP A 80 10.95 -3.65 8.55
C ASP A 80 9.49 -3.96 8.20
N ALA A 81 9.09 -3.77 6.93
CA ALA A 81 7.77 -4.12 6.43
C ALA A 81 7.48 -5.63 6.60
N GLU A 82 8.42 -6.49 6.22
CA GLU A 82 8.29 -7.94 6.39
C GLU A 82 8.15 -8.33 7.87
N MET A 83 9.03 -7.80 8.72
CA MET A 83 9.00 -8.07 10.16
C MET A 83 7.70 -7.58 10.81
N ALA A 84 7.21 -6.41 10.42
CA ALA A 84 5.96 -5.87 10.93
C ALA A 84 4.76 -6.75 10.54
N VAL A 85 4.69 -7.13 9.27
CA VAL A 85 3.59 -7.94 8.72
C VAL A 85 3.57 -9.35 9.31
N LYS A 86 4.73 -9.98 9.57
CA LYS A 86 4.82 -11.28 10.26
C LYS A 86 4.18 -11.30 11.66
N ARG A 87 4.06 -10.13 12.30
CA ARG A 87 3.41 -9.99 13.62
C ARG A 87 1.91 -9.74 13.54
N ALA A 88 1.37 -9.55 12.35
CA ALA A 88 -0.05 -9.27 12.17
C ALA A 88 -0.90 -10.53 12.40
N SER A 89 -2.07 -10.36 13.00
CA SER A 89 -2.99 -11.45 13.27
C SER A 89 -3.46 -12.12 11.98
N GLY A 90 -3.45 -13.45 11.93
CA GLY A 90 -3.89 -14.25 10.79
C GLY A 90 -2.84 -14.44 9.69
N VAL A 91 -1.63 -13.88 9.85
CA VAL A 91 -0.53 -14.07 8.91
C VAL A 91 0.20 -15.38 9.21
N VAL A 92 0.33 -16.22 8.21
CA VAL A 92 1.05 -17.50 8.26
C VAL A 92 2.40 -17.36 7.53
N GLU A 93 2.40 -16.66 6.41
CA GLU A 93 3.58 -16.50 5.56
C GLU A 93 3.61 -15.09 4.94
N VAL A 94 4.80 -14.59 4.66
CA VAL A 94 5.02 -13.31 3.96
C VAL A 94 5.92 -13.54 2.75
N ALA A 95 5.39 -13.24 1.57
CA ALA A 95 6.12 -13.19 0.31
C ALA A 95 6.48 -11.73 0.00
N ASN A 96 7.71 -11.32 0.33
CA ASN A 96 8.16 -9.94 0.20
C ASN A 96 8.82 -9.69 -1.16
N LYS A 97 8.11 -9.05 -2.07
CA LYS A 97 8.55 -8.65 -3.40
C LYS A 97 8.76 -7.13 -3.52
N ILE A 98 8.91 -6.40 -2.41
CA ILE A 98 9.25 -4.98 -2.44
C ILE A 98 10.60 -4.82 -3.12
N GLU A 99 10.66 -3.95 -4.12
CA GLU A 99 11.89 -3.58 -4.81
C GLU A 99 12.58 -2.43 -4.07
N VAL A 100 13.85 -2.59 -3.78
CA VAL A 100 14.68 -1.50 -3.25
C VAL A 100 15.19 -0.67 -4.42
N LEU A 101 14.94 0.64 -4.38
CA LEU A 101 15.39 1.55 -5.42
C LEU A 101 16.93 1.62 -5.43
N PRO A 102 17.56 1.63 -6.61
CA PRO A 102 19.01 1.73 -6.69
C PRO A 102 19.48 3.10 -6.18
N ALA A 103 20.62 3.12 -5.52
CA ALA A 103 21.29 4.37 -5.16
C ALA A 103 21.76 5.08 -6.45
N SER A 104 21.25 6.29 -6.69
CA SER A 104 21.54 7.07 -7.89
C SER A 104 21.41 8.55 -7.58
N GLN A 105 22.51 9.28 -7.63
CA GLN A 105 22.50 10.74 -7.42
C GLN A 105 21.62 11.47 -8.43
N ASN A 106 21.52 10.95 -9.66
CA ASN A 106 20.65 11.54 -10.67
C ASN A 106 19.18 11.35 -10.31
N ASP A 107 18.79 10.11 -9.92
CA ASP A 107 17.41 9.82 -9.52
C ASP A 107 17.04 10.56 -8.24
N ASP A 108 17.96 10.72 -7.28
CA ASP A 108 17.73 11.48 -6.07
C ASP A 108 17.43 12.96 -6.38
N ARG A 109 18.20 13.56 -7.29
CA ARG A 109 17.93 14.92 -7.75
C ARG A 109 16.55 15.04 -8.41
N ILE A 110 16.16 14.06 -9.22
CA ILE A 110 14.85 14.02 -9.86
C ILE A 110 13.75 13.83 -8.80
N ARG A 111 13.91 12.92 -7.81
CA ARG A 111 12.96 12.72 -6.71
C ARG A 111 12.66 14.02 -5.99
N TRP A 112 13.71 14.72 -5.56
CA TRP A 112 13.57 15.98 -4.85
C TRP A 112 12.97 17.09 -5.71
N ALA A 113 13.42 17.24 -6.95
CA ALA A 113 12.87 18.24 -7.86
C ALA A 113 11.38 17.97 -8.13
N THR A 114 10.97 16.72 -8.33
CA THR A 114 9.58 16.33 -8.51
C THR A 114 8.77 16.58 -7.25
N PHE A 115 9.32 16.26 -6.07
CA PHE A 115 8.69 16.54 -4.78
C PHE A 115 8.36 18.02 -4.63
N TYR A 116 9.32 18.89 -4.87
CA TYR A 116 9.10 20.33 -4.82
C TYR A 116 8.04 20.79 -5.82
N ARG A 117 8.14 20.36 -7.07
CA ARG A 117 7.20 20.75 -8.11
C ARG A 117 5.76 20.36 -7.79
N ILE A 118 5.54 19.21 -7.21
CA ILE A 118 4.20 18.73 -6.85
C ILE A 118 3.72 19.37 -5.55
N TYR A 119 4.50 19.31 -4.48
CA TYR A 119 4.02 19.70 -3.15
C TYR A 119 4.09 21.21 -2.86
N THR A 120 4.68 22.02 -3.76
CA THR A 120 4.59 23.49 -3.73
C THR A 120 3.65 24.04 -4.82
N ASP A 121 3.04 23.20 -5.66
CA ASP A 121 2.05 23.63 -6.62
C ASP A 121 0.80 24.17 -5.91
N ALA A 122 0.21 25.24 -6.46
CA ALA A 122 -0.94 25.91 -5.84
C ALA A 122 -2.17 25.01 -5.64
N PHE A 123 -2.33 23.98 -6.49
CA PHE A 123 -3.46 23.05 -6.42
C PHE A 123 -3.13 21.76 -5.66
N LEU A 124 -1.88 21.31 -5.72
CA LEU A 124 -1.45 20.04 -5.14
C LEU A 124 -0.87 20.16 -3.72
N SER A 125 -0.53 21.36 -3.26
CA SER A 125 0.02 21.60 -1.92
C SER A 125 -0.87 21.08 -0.79
N ARG A 126 -2.19 20.97 -1.01
CA ARG A 126 -3.12 20.39 -0.06
C ARG A 126 -2.87 18.90 0.23
N TYR A 127 -2.15 18.20 -0.63
CA TYR A 127 -1.73 16.82 -0.42
C TYR A 127 -0.47 16.70 0.44
N ALA A 128 0.16 17.82 0.81
CA ALA A 128 1.30 17.80 1.72
C ALA A 128 0.86 17.48 3.16
N PRO A 129 1.67 16.77 3.94
CA PRO A 129 1.40 16.54 5.35
C PRO A 129 1.26 17.88 6.11
N GLY A 130 0.12 18.06 6.80
CA GLY A 130 -0.19 19.32 7.51
C GLY A 130 -1.16 20.23 6.75
N GLY A 131 -1.57 19.88 5.52
CA GLY A 131 -2.60 20.59 4.75
C GLY A 131 -2.18 22.02 4.37
N GLU A 132 -3.19 22.85 4.09
CA GLU A 132 -3.12 24.21 3.55
C GLU A 132 -2.25 25.22 4.35
N TYR A 133 -1.82 24.85 5.57
CA TYR A 133 -1.07 25.72 6.49
C TYR A 133 0.39 25.33 6.70
N GLY A 134 0.95 24.54 5.84
CA GLY A 134 2.36 24.52 6.03
C GLY A 134 3.01 23.19 6.06
N VAL A 135 3.34 22.81 4.90
CA VAL A 135 4.74 22.53 4.76
C VAL A 135 5.42 23.89 4.76
N GLN A 136 5.69 24.40 5.94
CA GLN A 136 6.97 25.01 6.09
C GLN A 136 7.94 23.89 5.69
N LEU A 137 8.21 23.82 4.39
CA LEU A 137 9.31 23.13 3.76
C LEU A 137 10.60 23.82 4.22
N GLU A 138 10.83 23.87 5.50
CA GLU A 138 12.15 23.87 6.10
C GLU A 138 12.74 22.48 5.90
N LEU A 139 12.57 22.08 4.82
CA LEU A 139 13.19 21.49 3.71
C LEU A 139 14.46 20.85 4.18
N THR A 140 14.33 19.59 4.41
CA THR A 140 15.43 18.69 4.13
C THR A 140 15.88 18.95 2.69
N ASP A 141 16.63 20.04 2.51
CA ASP A 141 17.37 20.30 1.29
C ASP A 141 18.25 19.07 1.06
N GLU A 142 18.12 18.42 -0.10
CA GLU A 142 18.97 17.30 -0.51
C GLU A 142 20.46 17.60 -0.26
N ARG A 143 20.86 18.88 -0.36
CA ARG A 143 22.21 19.38 -0.07
C ARG A 143 22.57 19.29 1.41
N ARG A 144 21.57 19.31 2.33
CA ARG A 144 21.79 19.17 3.76
C ARG A 144 21.72 17.73 4.26
N PHE A 145 20.93 16.89 3.59
CA PHE A 145 20.64 15.52 4.03
C PHE A 145 20.62 14.55 2.85
N PRO A 146 21.77 14.32 2.19
CA PRO A 146 21.85 13.35 1.11
C PRO A 146 21.43 11.97 1.61
N GLY A 147 20.59 11.29 0.84
CA GLY A 147 20.07 9.94 1.18
C GLY A 147 18.91 9.94 2.17
N MET A 148 18.35 11.09 2.55
CA MET A 148 17.12 11.19 3.33
C MET A 148 15.91 11.43 2.42
N GLN A 149 14.74 11.12 2.92
CA GLN A 149 13.45 11.41 2.26
C GLN A 149 12.50 12.11 3.22
N PRO A 150 11.52 12.87 2.70
CA PRO A 150 10.42 13.36 3.52
C PRO A 150 9.59 12.18 4.06
N VAL A 151 9.62 12.01 5.39
CA VAL A 151 8.88 10.95 6.09
C VAL A 151 7.48 11.44 6.43
N GLY A 152 6.49 10.57 6.27
CA GLY A 152 5.09 10.88 6.61
C GLY A 152 4.10 10.23 5.66
N ARG A 153 2.82 10.60 5.84
CA ARG A 153 1.74 10.11 4.98
C ARG A 153 1.55 11.06 3.82
N TYR A 154 1.93 10.60 2.66
CA TYR A 154 1.80 11.33 1.41
C TYR A 154 0.77 10.63 0.53
N PRO A 155 -0.32 11.30 0.08
CA PRO A 155 -1.27 10.72 -0.86
C PRO A 155 -0.69 10.49 -2.25
N ILE A 156 0.36 11.24 -2.63
CA ILE A 156 1.07 11.10 -3.90
C ILE A 156 2.49 10.63 -3.59
N HIS A 157 2.84 9.42 -4.01
CA HIS A 157 4.18 8.85 -3.90
C HIS A 157 4.96 9.04 -5.19
N LEU A 158 6.26 9.28 -5.06
CA LEU A 158 7.17 9.64 -6.16
C LEU A 158 8.27 8.60 -6.27
N ILE A 159 8.11 7.65 -7.17
CA ILE A 159 9.10 6.60 -7.39
C ILE A 159 9.91 6.95 -8.63
N VAL A 160 11.21 7.12 -8.45
CA VAL A 160 12.13 7.42 -9.58
C VAL A 160 13.16 6.32 -9.69
N LYS A 161 13.29 5.76 -10.88
CA LYS A 161 14.24 4.71 -11.22
C LYS A 161 14.77 4.92 -12.64
N ASN A 162 16.08 5.12 -12.77
CA ASN A 162 16.77 5.34 -14.05
C ASN A 162 16.15 6.50 -14.86
N GLY A 163 15.80 7.61 -14.21
CA GLY A 163 15.19 8.78 -14.83
C GLY A 163 13.71 8.63 -15.21
N ARG A 164 13.09 7.47 -14.97
CA ARG A 164 11.65 7.25 -15.10
C ARG A 164 10.97 7.56 -13.78
N THR A 165 9.93 8.39 -13.83
CA THR A 165 9.15 8.81 -12.65
C THR A 165 7.78 8.16 -12.68
N MET A 166 7.44 7.42 -11.62
CA MET A 166 6.11 6.87 -11.40
C MET A 166 5.41 7.67 -10.31
N LEU A 167 4.20 8.13 -10.59
CA LEU A 167 3.30 8.79 -9.65
C LEU A 167 2.27 7.77 -9.17
N LEU A 168 2.33 7.39 -7.89
CA LEU A 168 1.50 6.35 -7.30
C LEU A 168 0.69 6.92 -6.14
N GLY A 169 -0.50 6.37 -5.89
CA GLY A 169 -1.34 6.79 -4.77
C GLY A 169 -2.72 7.27 -5.19
N VAL A 170 -3.30 8.21 -4.43
CA VAL A 170 -4.69 8.64 -4.62
C VAL A 170 -4.81 10.16 -4.58
N VAL A 171 -5.57 10.71 -5.52
CA VAL A 171 -5.92 12.13 -5.59
C VAL A 171 -7.44 12.31 -5.66
N ASP A 172 -7.93 13.51 -5.33
CA ASP A 172 -9.37 13.78 -5.25
C ASP A 172 -10.04 13.90 -6.62
N SER A 173 -9.29 14.36 -7.63
CA SER A 173 -9.86 14.65 -8.96
C SER A 173 -8.95 14.23 -10.11
N ALA A 174 -9.55 14.06 -11.29
CA ALA A 174 -8.83 13.84 -12.54
C ALA A 174 -7.96 15.04 -12.92
N ALA A 175 -8.36 16.26 -12.56
CA ALA A 175 -7.57 17.45 -12.77
C ALA A 175 -6.26 17.43 -11.96
N ASP A 176 -6.33 17.01 -10.70
CA ASP A 176 -5.13 16.87 -9.85
C ASP A 176 -4.16 15.84 -10.40
N ARG A 177 -4.70 14.71 -10.88
CA ARG A 177 -3.91 13.68 -11.55
C ARG A 177 -3.15 14.26 -12.76
N GLN A 178 -3.82 15.06 -13.59
CA GLN A 178 -3.20 15.68 -14.76
C GLN A 178 -2.17 16.73 -14.34
N ILE A 179 -2.47 17.58 -13.35
CA ILE A 179 -1.53 18.59 -12.86
C ILE A 179 -0.27 17.91 -12.34
N ALA A 180 -0.39 16.85 -11.53
CA ALA A 180 0.75 16.10 -11.01
C ALA A 180 1.65 15.56 -12.14
N GLU A 181 1.05 15.02 -13.21
CA GLU A 181 1.79 14.55 -14.37
C GLU A 181 2.55 15.67 -15.08
N VAL A 182 1.89 16.81 -15.32
CA VAL A 182 2.51 17.97 -15.95
C VAL A 182 3.70 18.46 -15.13
N ARG A 183 3.53 18.58 -13.79
CA ARG A 183 4.61 19.02 -12.90
C ARG A 183 5.79 18.05 -12.87
N ALA A 184 5.53 16.75 -12.92
CA ALA A 184 6.60 15.75 -12.99
C ALA A 184 7.35 15.81 -14.34
N ARG A 185 6.65 16.04 -15.45
CA ARG A 185 7.26 16.18 -16.80
C ARG A 185 8.14 17.42 -16.94
N GLU A 186 7.88 18.47 -16.18
CA GLU A 186 8.67 19.72 -16.19
C GLU A 186 10.04 19.56 -15.50
N VAL A 187 10.29 18.44 -14.81
CA VAL A 187 11.55 18.22 -14.09
C VAL A 187 12.66 17.82 -15.03
N THR A 188 13.77 18.55 -14.99
CA THR A 188 14.94 18.25 -15.81
C THR A 188 15.54 16.89 -15.44
N GLY A 189 15.74 16.05 -16.44
CA GLY A 189 16.29 14.70 -16.28
C GLY A 189 15.23 13.60 -16.21
N VAL A 190 13.96 13.93 -16.16
CA VAL A 190 12.86 12.97 -16.32
C VAL A 190 12.74 12.59 -17.79
N PHE A 191 12.88 11.28 -18.07
CA PHE A 191 12.70 10.74 -19.42
C PHE A 191 11.26 10.35 -19.70
N GLU A 192 10.57 9.84 -18.67
CA GLU A 192 9.23 9.32 -18.77
C GLU A 192 8.48 9.52 -17.45
N VAL A 193 7.19 9.80 -17.55
CA VAL A 193 6.28 9.85 -16.39
C VAL A 193 5.19 8.82 -16.59
N GLU A 194 5.10 7.87 -15.67
CA GLU A 194 4.00 6.91 -15.53
C GLU A 194 3.06 7.41 -14.45
N ASN A 195 1.84 7.76 -14.83
CA ASN A 195 0.87 8.32 -13.90
C ASN A 195 -0.19 7.27 -13.52
N GLU A 196 0.08 6.56 -12.43
CA GLU A 196 -0.77 5.52 -11.82
C GLU A 196 -1.60 6.06 -10.64
N LEU A 197 -1.78 7.38 -10.53
CA LEU A 197 -2.62 7.98 -9.50
C LEU A 197 -4.08 7.56 -9.70
N ALA A 198 -4.67 6.97 -8.66
CA ALA A 198 -6.11 6.69 -8.63
C ALA A 198 -6.89 7.95 -8.24
N VAL A 199 -8.10 8.12 -8.79
CA VAL A 199 -9.02 9.19 -8.38
C VAL A 199 -9.97 8.64 -7.32
N ALA A 200 -10.02 9.26 -6.15
CA ALA A 200 -10.76 8.79 -4.97
C ALA A 200 -12.25 8.51 -5.26
N ARG A 201 -12.90 9.30 -6.10
CA ARG A 201 -14.29 9.14 -6.49
C ARG A 201 -14.53 7.88 -7.32
N ALA A 202 -13.64 7.61 -8.27
CA ALA A 202 -13.69 6.40 -9.10
C ALA A 202 -13.38 5.13 -8.31
N ALA A 203 -12.45 5.20 -7.35
CA ALA A 203 -12.10 4.10 -6.46
C ALA A 203 -13.28 3.69 -5.55
N LYS A 204 -14.08 4.65 -5.07
CA LYS A 204 -15.26 4.40 -4.24
C LYS A 204 -16.39 3.71 -5.03
N GLU A 205 -16.56 4.05 -6.30
CA GLU A 205 -17.56 3.43 -7.18
C GLU A 205 -17.16 2.00 -7.60
N ALA A 206 -15.88 1.74 -7.78
CA ALA A 206 -15.36 0.41 -8.11
C ALA A 206 -15.43 -0.58 -6.93
N GLY A 207 -15.27 -0.10 -5.69
CA GLY A 207 -15.34 -0.90 -4.47
C GLY A 207 -16.75 -1.24 -3.99
N SER A 208 -17.80 -0.67 -4.63
CA SER A 208 -19.22 -0.90 -4.27
C SER A 208 -19.93 -1.90 -5.20
N ARG A 209 -19.24 -2.53 -6.10
CA ARG A 209 -19.72 -3.59 -7.00
C ARG A 209 -19.11 -4.93 -6.62
#